data_a7610271877aa601241f3818646351b7
#
_entry.id   a7610271877aa601241f3818646351b7
#
_cell.length_a   1.000
_cell.length_b   1.000
_cell.length_c   1.000
_cell.angle_alpha   90.00
_cell.angle_beta   90.00
_cell.angle_gamma   90.00
#
_symmetry.space_group_name_H-M   'P 1'
#
loop_
_entity.id
_entity.type
_entity.pdbx_description
1 polymer ?
#
loop_
_entity_poly.entity_id
_entity_poly.type
_entity_poly.pdbx_seq_one_letter_code
_entity_poly.pdbx_strand_id
1 'polypeptide(L)'
;MTSKNENFQKECLTFMREVGLVTNNNLTYYSPLLGSEEWFVMIDGDIRVVNDVYIAGKVCTTNAKTVKSLKEFKEKLTSAIEKSKKLTVHLRKMTINMDFEKDDE
;
A
#
# COMPACT_ATOMS: atom_id res chain seq x y z
N MET A 1 14.54 4.02 -26.12
CA MET A 1 15.23 3.90 -24.87
C MET A 1 14.44 4.37 -23.70
N THR A 2 13.93 5.57 -23.73
CA THR A 2 12.96 6.02 -22.77
C THR A 2 11.69 5.18 -22.83
N SER A 3 11.41 4.55 -23.98
CA SER A 3 10.17 3.77 -24.19
C SER A 3 10.03 2.59 -23.22
N LYS A 4 11.13 1.92 -22.85
CA LYS A 4 11.04 0.79 -21.92
C LYS A 4 10.63 1.25 -20.51
N ASN A 5 11.20 2.36 -20.05
CA ASN A 5 10.84 2.91 -18.75
C ASN A 5 9.42 3.45 -18.75
N GLU A 6 9.01 4.07 -19.84
CA GLU A 6 7.65 4.58 -19.98
C GLU A 6 6.64 3.45 -19.98
N ASN A 7 6.92 2.34 -20.68
CA ASN A 7 6.04 1.19 -20.71
C ASN A 7 5.93 0.53 -19.35
N PHE A 8 7.06 0.37 -18.66
CA PHE A 8 7.08 -0.17 -17.32
C PHE A 8 6.23 0.71 -16.38
N GLN A 9 6.44 2.01 -16.44
CA GLN A 9 5.68 2.94 -15.60
C GLN A 9 4.18 2.88 -15.90
N LYS A 10 3.81 2.85 -17.20
CA LYS A 10 2.41 2.74 -17.60
C LYS A 10 1.76 1.47 -17.09
N GLU A 11 2.47 0.35 -17.19
CA GLU A 11 1.96 -0.93 -16.71
C GLU A 11 1.78 -0.92 -15.20
N CYS A 12 2.70 -0.30 -14.48
CA CYS A 12 2.57 -0.13 -13.04
C CYS A 12 1.36 0.74 -12.68
N LEU A 13 1.17 1.85 -13.39
CA LEU A 13 0.04 2.74 -13.17
C LEU A 13 -1.29 2.02 -13.43
N THR A 14 -1.35 1.24 -14.51
CA THR A 14 -2.53 0.46 -14.83
C THR A 14 -2.85 -0.52 -13.71
N PHE A 15 -1.85 -1.24 -13.23
CA PHE A 15 -2.03 -2.20 -12.14
C PHE A 15 -2.49 -1.51 -10.87
N MET A 16 -1.91 -0.35 -10.55
CA MET A 16 -2.32 0.40 -9.35
C MET A 16 -3.80 0.80 -9.42
N ARG A 17 -4.28 1.20 -10.59
CA ARG A 17 -5.70 1.49 -10.77
C ARG A 17 -6.56 0.26 -10.56
N GLU A 18 -6.13 -0.87 -11.09
CA GLU A 18 -6.86 -2.13 -10.95
C GLU A 18 -7.02 -2.54 -9.49
N VAL A 19 -6.00 -2.30 -8.66
CA VAL A 19 -6.06 -2.65 -7.25
C VAL A 19 -6.61 -1.53 -6.37
N GLY A 20 -7.02 -0.40 -6.97
CA GLY A 20 -7.72 0.65 -6.26
C GLY A 20 -6.86 1.70 -5.59
N LEU A 21 -5.60 1.84 -5.97
CA LEU A 21 -4.74 2.91 -5.42
C LEU A 21 -5.08 4.25 -6.06
N VAL A 22 -4.95 5.31 -5.28
CA VAL A 22 -5.22 6.68 -5.72
C VAL A 22 -4.02 7.56 -5.38
N THR A 23 -3.98 8.75 -5.97
CA THR A 23 -2.91 9.71 -5.74
C THR A 23 -3.48 11.11 -5.65
N ASN A 24 -2.82 11.98 -4.86
CA ASN A 24 -3.18 13.40 -4.80
C ASN A 24 -2.03 14.31 -5.26
N ASN A 25 -0.87 13.73 -5.60
CA ASN A 25 0.29 14.53 -6.02
C ASN A 25 1.04 13.92 -7.21
N ASN A 26 0.56 12.79 -7.75
CA ASN A 26 1.17 12.04 -8.86
C ASN A 26 2.58 11.51 -8.54
N LEU A 27 3.00 11.54 -7.29
CA LEU A 27 4.26 10.97 -6.84
C LEU A 27 4.05 9.76 -5.95
N THR A 28 3.14 9.87 -4.98
CA THR A 28 2.83 8.77 -4.06
C THR A 28 1.43 8.27 -4.30
N TYR A 29 1.27 6.94 -4.20
CA TYR A 29 0.01 6.25 -4.46
C TYR A 29 -0.37 5.45 -3.22
N TYR A 30 -1.59 5.62 -2.76
CA TYR A 30 -2.05 5.06 -1.50
C TYR A 30 -3.42 4.40 -1.65
N SER A 31 -3.76 3.55 -0.69
CA SER A 31 -5.09 2.96 -0.61
C SER A 31 -6.02 3.90 0.16
N PRO A 32 -7.24 4.16 -0.33
CA PRO A 32 -8.20 4.96 0.44
C PRO A 32 -8.48 4.38 1.83
N LEU A 33 -8.20 3.09 2.01
CA LEU A 33 -8.39 2.42 3.29
C LEU A 33 -7.43 2.95 4.36
N LEU A 34 -6.20 3.30 3.98
CA LEU A 34 -5.17 3.76 4.92
C LEU A 34 -4.98 5.27 4.93
N GLY A 35 -5.19 5.94 3.79
CA GLY A 35 -4.97 7.38 3.66
C GLY A 35 -3.62 7.71 3.05
N SER A 36 -3.43 8.98 2.71
CA SER A 36 -2.27 9.44 1.93
C SER A 36 -0.95 9.40 2.69
N GLU A 37 -0.99 9.40 4.02
CA GLU A 37 0.24 9.33 4.82
C GLU A 37 0.89 7.96 4.75
N GLU A 38 0.11 6.92 4.49
CA GLU A 38 0.60 5.54 4.42
C GLU A 38 0.54 5.06 2.96
N TRP A 39 1.39 5.62 2.12
CA TRP A 39 1.41 5.28 0.70
C TRP A 39 2.15 3.96 0.45
N PHE A 40 1.73 3.25 -0.60
CA PHE A 40 2.34 1.98 -1.00
C PHE A 40 3.39 2.12 -2.08
N VAL A 41 3.24 3.09 -2.97
CA VAL A 41 4.11 3.24 -4.15
C VAL A 41 4.54 4.69 -4.28
N MET A 42 5.82 4.90 -4.61
CA MET A 42 6.35 6.22 -4.95
C MET A 42 6.99 6.14 -6.32
N ILE A 43 6.60 7.05 -7.21
CA ILE A 43 7.19 7.16 -8.55
C ILE A 43 7.84 8.53 -8.67
N ASP A 44 9.17 8.53 -8.56
CA ASP A 44 9.98 9.75 -8.63
C ASP A 44 11.28 9.39 -9.35
N GLY A 45 11.20 9.26 -10.68
CA GLY A 45 12.31 8.73 -11.47
C GLY A 45 12.38 7.23 -11.38
N ASP A 46 12.47 6.70 -10.17
CA ASP A 46 12.42 5.26 -9.90
C ASP A 46 11.04 4.89 -9.38
N ILE A 47 10.71 3.61 -9.46
CA ILE A 47 9.46 3.08 -8.91
C ILE A 47 9.80 2.32 -7.65
N ARG A 48 9.25 2.76 -6.52
CA ARG A 48 9.50 2.17 -5.21
C ARG A 48 8.20 1.65 -4.62
N VAL A 49 8.26 0.47 -4.04
CA VAL A 49 7.11 -0.16 -3.37
C VAL A 49 7.48 -0.43 -1.92
N VAL A 50 6.54 -0.21 -1.00
CA VAL A 50 6.80 -0.44 0.41
C VAL A 50 7.18 -1.90 0.65
N ASN A 51 8.11 -2.10 1.57
CA ASN A 51 8.68 -3.42 1.85
C ASN A 51 7.75 -4.26 2.74
N ASP A 52 7.02 -3.61 3.64
CA ASP A 52 6.15 -4.33 4.57
C ASP A 52 5.10 -3.37 5.15
N VAL A 53 4.15 -3.93 5.86
CA VAL A 53 3.07 -3.21 6.52
C VAL A 53 2.98 -3.74 7.95
N TYR A 54 2.72 -2.85 8.92
CA TYR A 54 2.66 -3.23 10.33
C TYR A 54 1.64 -2.38 11.08
N ILE A 55 1.37 -2.73 12.33
CA ILE A 55 0.45 -1.98 13.19
C ILE A 55 1.24 -1.22 14.26
N ALA A 56 0.97 0.09 14.36
CA ALA A 56 1.49 0.94 15.42
C ALA A 56 0.40 1.96 15.76
N GLY A 57 -0.62 1.50 16.51
CA GLY A 57 -1.83 2.30 16.74
C GLY A 57 -2.76 2.34 15.53
N LYS A 58 -2.21 2.25 14.36
CA LYS A 58 -2.90 2.18 13.08
C LYS A 58 -2.07 1.34 12.12
N VAL A 59 -2.62 1.00 10.96
CA VAL A 59 -1.85 0.28 9.93
C VAL A 59 -0.87 1.25 9.28
N CYS A 60 0.42 0.89 9.31
CA CYS A 60 1.51 1.73 8.82
C CYS A 60 2.32 0.99 7.76
N THR A 61 3.00 1.74 6.89
CA THR A 61 3.88 1.17 5.87
C THR A 61 5.33 1.41 6.24
N THR A 62 6.20 0.49 5.81
CA THR A 62 7.64 0.61 6.05
C THR A 62 8.33 1.32 4.88
N ASN A 63 9.67 1.40 4.95
CA ASN A 63 10.47 2.00 3.90
C ASN A 63 10.24 1.30 2.56
N ALA A 64 10.18 2.09 1.50
CA ALA A 64 9.99 1.57 0.16
C ALA A 64 11.33 1.20 -0.47
N LYS A 65 11.30 0.19 -1.35
CA LYS A 65 12.47 -0.25 -2.11
C LYS A 65 12.19 -0.15 -3.59
N THR A 66 13.23 0.15 -4.36
CA THR A 66 13.13 0.24 -5.80
C THR A 66 12.86 -1.14 -6.40
N VAL A 67 11.91 -1.19 -7.34
CA VAL A 67 11.61 -2.40 -8.10
C VAL A 67 12.02 -2.20 -9.54
N LYS A 68 12.47 -3.27 -10.21
CA LYS A 68 13.02 -3.19 -11.54
C LYS A 68 12.22 -3.95 -12.58
N SER A 69 11.25 -4.75 -12.18
CA SER A 69 10.42 -5.52 -13.10
C SER A 69 8.96 -5.41 -12.71
N LEU A 70 8.08 -5.59 -13.69
CA LEU A 70 6.64 -5.57 -13.47
C LEU A 70 6.22 -6.72 -12.55
N LYS A 71 6.85 -7.88 -12.71
CA LYS A 71 6.56 -9.03 -11.88
C LYS A 71 6.85 -8.73 -10.41
N GLU A 72 8.04 -8.17 -10.13
CA GLU A 72 8.42 -7.79 -8.77
C GLU A 72 7.47 -6.73 -8.22
N PHE A 73 7.11 -5.75 -9.04
CA PHE A 73 6.17 -4.70 -8.65
C PHE A 73 4.83 -5.29 -8.23
N LYS A 74 4.27 -6.16 -9.07
CA LYS A 74 2.96 -6.76 -8.79
C LYS A 74 3.00 -7.64 -7.54
N GLU A 75 4.04 -8.45 -7.38
CA GLU A 75 4.16 -9.32 -6.22
C GLU A 75 4.27 -8.53 -4.92
N LYS A 76 5.13 -7.53 -4.88
CA LYS A 76 5.33 -6.72 -3.68
C LYS A 76 4.08 -5.90 -3.34
N LEU A 77 3.49 -5.26 -4.33
CA LEU A 77 2.31 -4.44 -4.11
C LEU A 77 1.12 -5.28 -3.66
N THR A 78 0.88 -6.41 -4.31
CA THR A 78 -0.22 -7.31 -3.94
C THR A 78 -0.04 -7.80 -2.51
N SER A 79 1.18 -8.21 -2.15
CA SER A 79 1.47 -8.69 -0.80
C SER A 79 1.22 -7.59 0.25
N ALA A 80 1.67 -6.37 -0.04
CA ALA A 80 1.48 -5.26 0.89
C ALA A 80 -0.01 -4.92 1.06
N ILE A 81 -0.76 -4.89 -0.04
CA ILE A 81 -2.19 -4.59 0.01
C ILE A 81 -2.94 -5.67 0.79
N GLU A 82 -2.67 -6.93 0.50
CA GLU A 82 -3.32 -8.04 1.21
C GLU A 82 -3.02 -8.00 2.70
N LYS A 83 -1.76 -7.75 3.06
CA LYS A 83 -1.38 -7.68 4.47
C LYS A 83 -2.07 -6.49 5.15
N SER A 84 -2.16 -5.34 4.47
CA SER A 84 -2.82 -4.17 5.03
C SER A 84 -4.30 -4.44 5.31
N LYS A 85 -4.97 -5.19 4.43
CA LYS A 85 -6.37 -5.56 4.63
C LYS A 85 -6.52 -6.47 5.85
N LYS A 86 -5.64 -7.45 5.98
CA LYS A 86 -5.65 -8.36 7.13
C LYS A 86 -5.42 -7.62 8.43
N LEU A 87 -4.45 -6.71 8.44
CA LEU A 87 -4.15 -5.92 9.63
C LEU A 87 -5.28 -4.97 9.98
N THR A 88 -5.95 -4.40 8.98
CA THR A 88 -7.08 -3.52 9.21
C THR A 88 -8.23 -4.28 9.88
N VAL A 89 -8.54 -5.49 9.40
CA VAL A 89 -9.56 -6.32 9.99
C VAL A 89 -9.18 -6.70 11.44
N HIS A 90 -7.91 -7.05 11.64
CA HIS A 90 -7.41 -7.41 12.97
C HIS A 90 -7.55 -6.22 13.95
N LEU A 91 -7.19 -5.04 13.49
CA LEU A 91 -7.28 -3.83 14.32
C LEU A 91 -8.73 -3.53 14.69
N ARG A 92 -9.67 -3.69 13.77
CA ARG A 92 -11.09 -3.51 14.03
C ARG A 92 -11.61 -4.50 15.07
N LYS A 93 -11.19 -5.76 14.97
CA LYS A 93 -11.57 -6.79 15.92
C LYS A 93 -11.06 -6.46 17.32
N MET A 94 -9.83 -5.98 17.43
CA MET A 94 -9.28 -5.56 18.71
C MET A 94 -10.09 -4.42 19.32
N THR A 95 -10.47 -3.45 18.51
CA THR A 95 -11.27 -2.30 18.98
C THR A 95 -12.64 -2.76 19.46
N ILE A 96 -13.29 -3.66 18.70
CA ILE A 96 -14.60 -4.20 19.07
C ILE A 96 -14.51 -4.96 20.39
N ASN A 97 -13.48 -5.79 20.54
CA ASN A 97 -13.30 -6.55 21.76
C ASN A 97 -13.11 -5.64 22.98
N MET A 98 -12.37 -4.55 22.80
CA MET A 98 -12.19 -3.57 23.87
C MET A 98 -13.50 -2.91 24.26
N ASP A 99 -14.35 -2.59 23.27
CA ASP A 99 -15.65 -2.00 23.51
C ASP A 99 -16.57 -2.97 24.29
N PHE A 100 -16.54 -4.24 23.92
CA PHE A 100 -17.31 -5.27 24.62
C PHE A 100 -16.86 -5.41 26.07
N GLU A 101 -15.57 -5.38 26.33
CA GLU A 101 -15.05 -5.45 27.67
C GLU A 101 -15.52 -4.26 28.52
N LYS A 102 -15.58 -3.08 27.93
CA LYS A 102 -16.10 -1.90 28.64
C LYS A 102 -17.58 -2.05 28.96
N ASP A 103 -18.35 -2.59 28.03
CA ASP A 103 -19.80 -2.75 28.21
C ASP A 103 -20.11 -3.79 29.30
N ASP A 104 -19.25 -4.78 29.48
CA ASP A 104 -19.44 -5.80 30.50
C ASP A 104 -19.13 -5.30 31.91
N GLU A 105 -18.40 -4.23 32.04
CA GLU A 105 -18.13 -3.61 33.33
C GLU A 105 -19.30 -2.76 33.80
#